data_794cec6e0910c0363ad6da9bf3378adc
#
_entry.id   794cec6e0910c0363ad6da9bf3378adc
#
_cell.length_a   1.000
_cell.length_b   1.000
_cell.length_c   1.000
_cell.angle_alpha   90.00
_cell.angle_beta   90.00
_cell.angle_gamma   90.00
#
_symmetry.space_group_name_H-M   'P 1'
#
loop_
_entity.id
_entity.type
_entity.pdbx_description
1 polymer ?
#
loop_
_entity_poly.entity_id
_entity_poly.type
_entity_poly.pdbx_seq_one_letter_code
_entity_poly.pdbx_strand_id
1 'polypeptide(L)'
;MAKARSTTTGASVRARAAAKPRSARATARPVSKSAVKPHKRHRLLGFLATMFALLAFAGAAARALPADLQELPFAPIVVSATPWFTLLGLIALLLAIVSRRILAALIAIAAIACNGYWQYPFFYSTDPLPQAAQNAVAAASPNTSDAYARVMTFNVYKGQADPQAIVELVRDQRVEVLALQETTEDFVKKLNEAGIEHYLPYAQVSSSDGVFGNGLWSATPLADPTDDDVNSSASFMPGGTVDMGGQQIRFVSVHTTAPVPGYWRQWKRSLDELGLMREHTDTRYIFMGDFNATYDHTPFRDFLGDRFVDAARES
;
A
#
# COMPACT_ATOMS: atom_id res chain seq x y z
N MET A 1 103.18 -13.24 18.10
CA MET A 1 104.41 -12.51 18.49
C MET A 1 104.03 -11.32 19.33
N ALA A 2 104.37 -11.43 20.55
CA ALA A 2 105.23 -10.58 21.35
C ALA A 2 104.54 -9.34 21.93
N LYS A 3 104.23 -9.44 23.22
CA LYS A 3 105.04 -8.90 24.35
C LYS A 3 104.80 -7.41 24.58
N ALA A 4 104.37 -7.03 25.67
CA ALA A 4 104.74 -7.11 27.10
C ALA A 4 105.04 -5.69 27.65
N ARG A 5 104.63 -5.56 28.89
CA ARG A 5 105.25 -4.84 30.04
C ARG A 5 104.85 -3.36 30.24
N SER A 6 104.15 -3.09 31.32
CA SER A 6 104.62 -2.97 32.71
C SER A 6 105.31 -1.64 33.01
N THR A 7 104.72 -0.91 33.93
CA THR A 7 105.29 -0.58 35.26
C THR A 7 104.51 0.54 35.96
N THR A 8 103.93 0.20 37.07
CA THR A 8 104.04 0.68 38.46
C THR A 8 104.57 2.09 38.74
N THR A 9 103.86 2.80 39.54
CA THR A 9 104.22 3.47 40.86
C THR A 9 103.17 4.54 41.09
N GLY A 10 102.48 4.69 42.17
CA GLY A 10 102.74 4.62 43.53
C GLY A 10 102.29 5.94 44.21
N ALA A 11 101.54 5.83 45.30
CA ALA A 11 101.43 6.77 46.38
C ALA A 11 100.36 7.82 46.38
N SER A 12 99.52 7.71 47.27
CA SER A 12 99.18 8.32 48.57
C SER A 12 97.89 9.24 48.57
N VAL A 13 96.93 8.74 49.27
CA VAL A 13 96.17 9.31 50.40
C VAL A 13 95.77 10.80 50.29
N ARG A 14 94.47 11.02 50.16
CA ARG A 14 93.72 11.80 51.19
C ARG A 14 92.21 11.59 50.98
N ALA A 15 91.61 11.18 52.13
CA ALA A 15 90.19 11.07 52.32
C ALA A 15 89.50 12.42 52.17
N ARG A 16 88.37 12.52 51.41
CA ARG A 16 87.38 13.53 51.58
C ARG A 16 85.98 12.91 51.44
N ALA A 17 85.18 13.32 52.40
CA ALA A 17 83.86 12.89 52.75
C ALA A 17 82.86 12.66 51.63
N ALA A 18 82.02 11.68 51.87
CA ALA A 18 80.85 11.28 51.11
C ALA A 18 79.81 12.41 50.90
N ALA A 19 79.43 12.67 49.68
CA ALA A 19 78.16 13.32 49.35
C ALA A 19 77.26 12.28 48.68
N LYS A 20 76.14 11.97 49.37
CA LYS A 20 75.07 11.13 48.85
C LYS A 20 74.45 11.73 47.61
N PRO A 21 74.20 10.98 46.51
CA PRO A 21 73.41 11.48 45.39
C PRO A 21 71.92 11.47 45.81
N ARG A 22 71.28 12.63 45.73
CA ARG A 22 69.82 12.78 45.78
C ARG A 22 69.25 12.07 44.54
N SER A 23 68.52 10.94 44.79
CA SER A 23 67.64 10.32 43.80
C SER A 23 66.50 11.30 43.45
N ALA A 24 66.53 11.85 42.27
CA ALA A 24 65.38 12.56 41.68
C ALA A 24 64.27 11.52 41.39
N ARG A 25 63.37 11.42 42.33
CA ARG A 25 62.12 10.69 42.16
C ARG A 25 61.24 11.46 41.16
N ALA A 26 61.31 11.07 39.89
CA ALA A 26 60.36 11.56 38.90
C ALA A 26 58.95 11.12 39.29
N THR A 27 58.18 12.06 39.82
CA THR A 27 56.74 11.90 40.04
C THR A 27 56.08 11.86 38.68
N ALA A 28 55.84 10.67 38.16
CA ALA A 28 54.94 10.45 37.04
C ALA A 28 53.55 11.02 37.44
N ARG A 29 53.15 12.11 36.81
CA ARG A 29 51.76 12.62 36.92
C ARG A 29 50.85 11.49 36.41
N PRO A 30 49.81 11.09 37.21
CA PRO A 30 48.83 10.16 36.69
C PRO A 30 48.12 10.79 35.51
N VAL A 31 48.22 10.19 34.35
CA VAL A 31 47.39 10.51 33.19
C VAL A 31 45.94 10.30 33.61
N SER A 32 45.23 11.34 33.87
CA SER A 32 43.79 11.30 34.14
C SER A 32 43.15 10.68 32.90
N LYS A 33 42.76 9.38 33.00
CA LYS A 33 41.81 8.80 32.05
C LYS A 33 40.53 9.64 32.17
N SER A 34 40.29 10.52 31.21
CA SER A 34 39.00 11.22 31.08
C SER A 34 37.91 10.15 31.06
N ALA A 35 37.17 10.04 32.14
CA ALA A 35 36.04 9.12 32.23
C ALA A 35 35.03 9.61 31.14
N VAL A 36 34.93 8.85 30.05
CA VAL A 36 33.89 9.01 29.06
C VAL A 36 32.57 8.91 29.82
N LYS A 37 31.88 10.05 30.00
CA LYS A 37 30.59 10.11 30.67
C LYS A 37 29.68 9.10 29.98
N PRO A 38 29.06 8.14 30.70
CA PRO A 38 28.15 7.18 30.09
C PRO A 38 27.00 8.01 29.47
N HIS A 39 26.84 7.89 28.14
CA HIS A 39 25.72 8.50 27.44
C HIS A 39 24.43 7.99 28.08
N LYS A 40 23.60 8.92 28.61
CA LYS A 40 22.28 8.57 29.13
C LYS A 40 21.49 7.91 28.00
N ARG A 41 21.30 6.59 28.06
CA ARG A 41 20.42 5.86 27.14
C ARG A 41 19.02 6.43 27.36
N HIS A 42 18.43 7.00 26.32
CA HIS A 42 17.03 7.45 26.33
C HIS A 42 16.12 6.22 26.42
N ARG A 43 15.86 5.72 27.61
CA ARG A 43 15.12 4.45 27.82
C ARG A 43 13.73 4.47 27.20
N LEU A 44 13.00 5.60 27.33
CA LEU A 44 11.68 5.78 26.74
C LEU A 44 11.75 5.75 25.22
N LEU A 45 12.66 6.52 24.59
CA LEU A 45 12.84 6.51 23.14
C LEU A 45 13.21 5.12 22.62
N GLY A 46 14.07 4.39 23.36
CA GLY A 46 14.43 3.03 23.01
C GLY A 46 13.28 2.03 23.13
N PHE A 47 12.39 2.21 24.10
CA PHE A 47 11.17 1.42 24.22
C PHE A 47 10.21 1.71 23.05
N LEU A 48 9.94 2.99 22.78
CA LEU A 48 9.07 3.39 21.66
C LEU A 48 9.63 2.94 20.31
N ALA A 49 10.94 3.05 20.10
CA ALA A 49 11.60 2.54 18.89
C ALA A 49 11.36 1.04 18.68
N THR A 50 11.52 0.25 19.73
CA THR A 50 11.30 -1.21 19.66
C THR A 50 9.84 -1.53 19.44
N MET A 51 8.93 -0.88 20.16
CA MET A 51 7.49 -1.08 20.02
C MET A 51 7.02 -0.75 18.60
N PHE A 52 7.40 0.40 18.05
CA PHE A 52 7.00 0.80 16.71
C PHE A 52 7.63 -0.06 15.62
N ALA A 53 8.89 -0.50 15.80
CA ALA A 53 9.53 -1.44 14.88
C ALA A 53 8.80 -2.78 14.84
N LEU A 54 8.41 -3.33 15.99
CA LEU A 54 7.65 -4.57 16.06
C LEU A 54 6.25 -4.41 15.48
N LEU A 55 5.56 -3.30 15.72
CA LEU A 55 4.25 -3.03 15.12
C LEU A 55 4.34 -2.89 13.61
N ALA A 56 5.34 -2.15 13.09
CA ALA A 56 5.57 -2.04 11.65
C ALA A 56 5.85 -3.40 11.00
N PHE A 57 6.66 -4.22 11.66
CA PHE A 57 6.95 -5.57 11.18
C PHE A 57 5.74 -6.50 11.25
N ALA A 58 4.93 -6.42 12.32
CA ALA A 58 3.69 -7.18 12.46
C ALA A 58 2.68 -6.81 11.35
N GLY A 59 2.58 -5.51 11.00
CA GLY A 59 1.76 -5.05 9.87
C GLY A 59 2.23 -5.63 8.55
N ALA A 60 3.54 -5.62 8.29
CA ALA A 60 4.10 -6.27 7.10
C ALA A 60 3.85 -7.78 7.09
N ALA A 61 3.96 -8.46 8.24
CA ALA A 61 3.64 -9.87 8.36
C ALA A 61 2.15 -10.16 8.11
N ALA A 62 1.24 -9.30 8.57
CA ALA A 62 -0.20 -9.43 8.33
C ALA A 62 -0.54 -9.44 6.83
N ARG A 63 0.13 -8.60 6.02
CA ARG A 63 -0.03 -8.60 4.56
C ARG A 63 0.39 -9.93 3.93
N ALA A 64 1.38 -10.61 4.48
CA ALA A 64 1.88 -11.88 3.98
C ALA A 64 1.06 -13.10 4.45
N LEU A 65 0.02 -12.91 5.27
CA LEU A 65 -0.83 -14.01 5.72
C LEU A 65 -1.60 -14.63 4.55
N PRO A 66 -1.80 -15.96 4.58
CA PRO A 66 -2.74 -16.64 3.69
C PRO A 66 -4.15 -16.04 3.79
N ALA A 67 -4.92 -16.15 2.70
CA ALA A 67 -6.28 -15.61 2.61
C ALA A 67 -7.19 -16.03 3.78
N ASP A 68 -7.14 -17.30 4.17
CA ASP A 68 -7.97 -17.84 5.28
C ASP A 68 -7.62 -17.23 6.66
N LEU A 69 -6.40 -16.74 6.85
CA LEU A 69 -6.03 -16.03 8.07
C LEU A 69 -6.39 -14.54 8.01
N GLN A 70 -6.59 -14.01 6.82
CA GLN A 70 -7.04 -12.62 6.66
C GLN A 70 -8.56 -12.45 6.87
N GLU A 71 -9.36 -13.52 6.94
CA GLU A 71 -10.76 -13.45 7.37
C GLU A 71 -10.93 -13.38 8.90
N LEU A 72 -9.85 -13.46 9.68
CA LEU A 72 -9.91 -13.33 11.14
C LEU A 72 -10.32 -11.91 11.55
N PRO A 73 -10.97 -11.75 12.72
CA PRO A 73 -11.37 -10.44 13.21
C PRO A 73 -10.26 -9.41 13.17
N PHE A 74 -10.56 -8.23 12.61
CA PHE A 74 -9.65 -7.09 12.44
C PHE A 74 -8.48 -7.29 11.46
N ALA A 75 -8.19 -8.50 10.99
CA ALA A 75 -7.09 -8.75 10.07
C ALA A 75 -7.22 -7.94 8.75
N PRO A 76 -8.41 -7.85 8.09
CA PRO A 76 -8.55 -7.02 6.90
C PRO A 76 -8.26 -5.55 7.17
N ILE A 77 -8.71 -5.00 8.31
CA ILE A 77 -8.47 -3.60 8.67
C ILE A 77 -6.97 -3.33 8.86
N VAL A 78 -6.26 -4.26 9.53
CA VAL A 78 -4.80 -4.15 9.71
C VAL A 78 -4.09 -4.19 8.36
N VAL A 79 -4.50 -5.09 7.47
CA VAL A 79 -3.92 -5.21 6.12
C VAL A 79 -4.21 -3.98 5.27
N SER A 80 -5.40 -3.37 5.34
CA SER A 80 -5.70 -2.10 4.68
C SER A 80 -4.75 -0.97 5.08
N ALA A 81 -4.22 -1.04 6.30
CA ALA A 81 -3.28 -0.04 6.83
C ALA A 81 -1.81 -0.29 6.42
N THR A 82 -1.52 -1.25 5.53
CA THR A 82 -0.15 -1.61 5.11
C THR A 82 0.73 -0.41 4.75
N PRO A 83 0.29 0.59 3.95
CA PRO A 83 1.13 1.75 3.63
C PRO A 83 1.54 2.57 4.86
N TRP A 84 0.67 2.66 5.86
CA TRP A 84 0.93 3.40 7.11
C TRP A 84 2.00 2.75 7.98
N PHE A 85 2.21 1.43 7.87
CA PHE A 85 3.30 0.75 8.56
C PHE A 85 4.68 1.15 8.04
N THR A 86 4.79 1.64 6.80
CA THR A 86 6.02 2.26 6.30
C THR A 86 6.38 3.51 7.09
N LEU A 87 5.40 4.40 7.31
CA LEU A 87 5.60 5.60 8.12
C LEU A 87 5.96 5.26 9.56
N LEU A 88 5.28 4.28 10.16
CA LEU A 88 5.58 3.81 11.49
C LEU A 88 7.01 3.24 11.58
N GLY A 89 7.44 2.50 10.57
CA GLY A 89 8.80 1.98 10.43
C GLY A 89 9.85 3.09 10.35
N LEU A 90 9.59 4.16 9.59
CA LEU A 90 10.47 5.33 9.51
C LEU A 90 10.62 6.02 10.86
N ILE A 91 9.51 6.23 11.58
CA ILE A 91 9.54 6.80 12.94
C ILE A 91 10.34 5.89 13.87
N ALA A 92 10.09 4.57 13.82
CA ALA A 92 10.83 3.59 14.60
C ALA A 92 12.34 3.64 14.33
N LEU A 93 12.74 3.75 13.08
CA LEU A 93 14.14 3.84 12.67
C LEU A 93 14.81 5.10 13.23
N LEU A 94 14.17 6.25 13.11
CA LEU A 94 14.68 7.52 13.66
C LEU A 94 14.87 7.40 15.19
N LEU A 95 13.88 6.90 15.90
CA LEU A 95 13.95 6.68 17.34
C LEU A 95 15.04 5.67 17.73
N ALA A 96 15.21 4.61 16.92
CA ALA A 96 16.25 3.59 17.13
C ALA A 96 17.66 4.16 16.98
N ILE A 97 17.88 5.02 15.96
CA ILE A 97 19.16 5.71 15.75
C ILE A 97 19.47 6.62 16.95
N VAL A 98 18.53 7.47 17.36
CA VAL A 98 18.70 8.39 18.50
C VAL A 98 18.96 7.64 19.80
N SER A 99 18.23 6.55 20.05
CA SER A 99 18.36 5.73 21.26
C SER A 99 19.44 4.65 21.18
N ARG A 100 20.12 4.54 20.01
CA ARG A 100 21.17 3.54 19.72
C ARG A 100 20.70 2.10 19.92
N ARG A 101 19.50 1.78 19.42
CA ARG A 101 18.87 0.44 19.47
C ARG A 101 19.05 -0.27 18.13
N ILE A 102 20.19 -0.93 17.95
CA ILE A 102 20.55 -1.57 16.66
C ILE A 102 19.50 -2.61 16.23
N LEU A 103 19.04 -3.49 17.12
CA LEU A 103 18.04 -4.49 16.76
C LEU A 103 16.72 -3.87 16.31
N ALA A 104 16.23 -2.83 17.01
CA ALA A 104 15.04 -2.11 16.60
C ALA A 104 15.22 -1.43 15.23
N ALA A 105 16.41 -0.86 14.95
CA ALA A 105 16.73 -0.28 13.65
C ALA A 105 16.71 -1.35 12.55
N LEU A 106 17.28 -2.52 12.76
CA LEU A 106 17.26 -3.63 11.78
C LEU A 106 15.85 -4.12 11.48
N ILE A 107 15.00 -4.27 12.51
CA ILE A 107 13.59 -4.67 12.35
C ILE A 107 12.83 -3.58 11.57
N ALA A 108 13.02 -2.31 11.91
CA ALA A 108 12.39 -1.20 11.20
C ALA A 108 12.82 -1.14 9.72
N ILE A 109 14.11 -1.31 9.44
CA ILE A 109 14.63 -1.35 8.05
C ILE A 109 13.99 -2.51 7.28
N ALA A 110 13.89 -3.70 7.87
CA ALA A 110 13.26 -4.85 7.24
C ALA A 110 11.78 -4.57 6.91
N ALA A 111 11.02 -4.00 7.86
CA ALA A 111 9.62 -3.63 7.64
C ALA A 111 9.48 -2.57 6.53
N ILE A 112 10.32 -1.53 6.52
CA ILE A 112 10.33 -0.48 5.48
C ILE A 112 10.66 -1.08 4.13
N ALA A 113 11.66 -1.96 4.04
CA ALA A 113 12.08 -2.57 2.79
C ALA A 113 10.97 -3.45 2.19
N CYS A 114 10.32 -4.30 3.00
CA CYS A 114 9.21 -5.13 2.56
C CYS A 114 8.03 -4.26 2.04
N ASN A 115 7.59 -3.29 2.84
CA ASN A 115 6.49 -2.41 2.45
C ASN A 115 6.86 -1.56 1.21
N GLY A 116 8.07 -1.01 1.16
CA GLY A 116 8.55 -0.25 0.01
C GLY A 116 8.55 -1.07 -1.27
N TYR A 117 9.01 -2.32 -1.22
CA TYR A 117 8.95 -3.24 -2.34
C TYR A 117 7.52 -3.51 -2.83
N TRP A 118 6.56 -3.72 -1.91
CA TRP A 118 5.17 -3.98 -2.28
C TRP A 118 4.44 -2.76 -2.81
N GLN A 119 4.77 -1.56 -2.31
CA GLN A 119 4.14 -0.31 -2.73
C GLN A 119 4.79 0.30 -3.99
N TYR A 120 6.00 -0.14 -4.34
CA TYR A 120 6.76 0.41 -5.48
C TYR A 120 5.97 0.47 -6.80
N PRO A 121 5.21 -0.59 -7.20
CA PRO A 121 4.45 -0.56 -8.45
C PRO A 121 3.33 0.49 -8.52
N PHE A 122 2.87 1.02 -7.38
CA PHE A 122 1.87 2.10 -7.38
C PHE A 122 2.45 3.48 -7.70
N PHE A 123 3.77 3.63 -7.69
CA PHE A 123 4.44 4.91 -7.89
C PHE A 123 5.27 4.96 -9.16
N TYR A 124 5.48 3.83 -9.79
CA TYR A 124 6.33 3.72 -10.97
C TYR A 124 5.65 2.84 -12.01
N SER A 125 4.97 3.48 -12.96
CA SER A 125 4.51 2.80 -14.17
C SER A 125 5.71 2.39 -15.02
N THR A 126 5.68 1.17 -15.54
CA THR A 126 6.72 0.65 -16.43
C THR A 126 6.47 1.03 -17.88
N ASP A 127 5.19 1.23 -18.23
CA ASP A 127 4.80 1.51 -19.61
C ASP A 127 3.98 2.80 -19.70
N PRO A 128 4.43 3.80 -20.46
CA PRO A 128 3.64 5.00 -20.70
C PRO A 128 2.38 4.65 -21.50
N LEU A 129 1.27 5.35 -21.23
CA LEU A 129 0.06 5.21 -22.03
C LEU A 129 0.37 5.41 -23.52
N PRO A 130 -0.14 4.53 -24.40
CA PRO A 130 0.00 4.72 -25.84
C PRO A 130 -0.46 6.11 -26.28
N GLN A 131 0.20 6.71 -27.28
CA GLN A 131 -0.14 8.05 -27.77
C GLN A 131 -1.61 8.15 -28.19
N ALA A 132 -2.18 7.08 -28.75
CA ALA A 132 -3.59 7.01 -29.13
C ALA A 132 -4.52 7.13 -27.90
N ALA A 133 -4.21 6.48 -26.79
CA ALA A 133 -4.94 6.62 -25.53
C ALA A 133 -4.84 8.06 -24.98
N GLN A 134 -3.63 8.65 -25.00
CA GLN A 134 -3.43 10.05 -24.60
C GLN A 134 -4.26 11.01 -25.44
N ASN A 135 -4.33 10.80 -26.76
CA ASN A 135 -5.11 11.62 -27.67
C ASN A 135 -6.62 11.45 -27.42
N ALA A 136 -7.10 10.22 -27.18
CA ALA A 136 -8.50 9.95 -26.84
C ALA A 136 -8.89 10.63 -25.52
N VAL A 137 -8.02 10.56 -24.51
CA VAL A 137 -8.23 11.28 -23.24
C VAL A 137 -8.22 12.79 -23.41
N ALA A 138 -7.38 13.35 -24.29
CA ALA A 138 -7.29 14.79 -24.53
C ALA A 138 -8.43 15.34 -25.41
N ALA A 139 -9.15 14.48 -26.14
CA ALA A 139 -10.22 14.90 -27.04
C ALA A 139 -11.32 15.69 -26.32
N ALA A 140 -11.87 16.69 -26.97
CA ALA A 140 -12.93 17.56 -26.42
C ALA A 140 -14.27 16.84 -26.22
N SER A 141 -14.52 15.77 -27.00
CA SER A 141 -15.71 14.91 -26.88
C SER A 141 -15.28 13.46 -26.88
N PRO A 142 -16.01 12.57 -26.18
CA PRO A 142 -15.75 11.13 -26.25
C PRO A 142 -15.97 10.64 -27.68
N ASN A 143 -15.18 9.66 -28.09
CA ASN A 143 -15.39 8.96 -29.35
C ASN A 143 -15.83 7.53 -29.04
N THR A 144 -17.11 7.30 -28.92
CA THR A 144 -17.71 6.03 -28.54
C THR A 144 -17.50 4.90 -29.57
N SER A 145 -16.80 5.16 -30.68
CA SER A 145 -16.48 4.19 -31.73
C SER A 145 -15.02 3.74 -31.72
N ASP A 146 -14.18 4.30 -30.85
CA ASP A 146 -12.78 3.88 -30.73
C ASP A 146 -12.58 2.78 -29.63
N ALA A 147 -11.35 2.37 -29.43
CA ALA A 147 -10.99 1.33 -28.44
C ALA A 147 -10.69 1.88 -27.03
N TYR A 148 -11.06 3.13 -26.76
CA TYR A 148 -10.77 3.83 -25.52
C TYR A 148 -12.06 4.35 -24.89
N ALA A 149 -12.21 4.25 -23.58
CA ALA A 149 -13.33 4.81 -22.86
C ALA A 149 -12.88 5.46 -21.55
N ARG A 150 -13.57 6.53 -21.16
CA ARG A 150 -13.46 7.09 -19.82
C ARG A 150 -14.46 6.43 -18.91
N VAL A 151 -13.96 5.77 -17.91
CA VAL A 151 -14.78 5.05 -16.96
C VAL A 151 -14.74 5.71 -15.58
N MET A 152 -15.85 5.67 -14.86
CA MET A 152 -15.95 6.20 -13.51
C MET A 152 -16.72 5.25 -12.61
N THR A 153 -16.26 5.08 -11.38
CA THR A 153 -16.98 4.30 -10.37
C THR A 153 -16.86 4.92 -8.99
N PHE A 154 -17.93 4.85 -8.21
CA PHE A 154 -17.92 5.19 -6.79
C PHE A 154 -19.18 4.70 -6.09
N ASN A 155 -19.07 4.48 -4.77
CA ASN A 155 -20.16 4.10 -3.91
C ASN A 155 -20.97 5.34 -3.50
N VAL A 156 -22.29 5.33 -3.71
CA VAL A 156 -23.19 6.45 -3.40
C VAL A 156 -23.76 6.43 -1.98
N TYR A 157 -23.23 5.57 -1.14
CA TYR A 157 -23.57 5.46 0.27
C TYR A 157 -25.09 5.41 0.54
N LYS A 158 -25.72 4.30 0.16
CA LYS A 158 -27.20 4.09 0.30
C LYS A 158 -28.01 5.18 -0.40
N GLY A 159 -27.53 5.64 -1.55
CA GLY A 159 -28.19 6.68 -2.33
C GLY A 159 -28.12 8.09 -1.72
N GLN A 160 -27.16 8.37 -0.84
CA GLN A 160 -27.03 9.68 -0.19
C GLN A 160 -26.16 10.68 -0.98
N ALA A 161 -25.43 10.23 -2.01
CA ALA A 161 -24.67 11.14 -2.87
C ALA A 161 -25.60 12.09 -3.61
N ASP A 162 -25.08 13.26 -3.99
CA ASP A 162 -25.83 14.26 -4.77
C ASP A 162 -25.91 13.84 -6.24
N PRO A 163 -27.13 13.51 -6.77
CA PRO A 163 -27.30 13.10 -8.16
C PRO A 163 -26.91 14.18 -9.17
N GLN A 164 -27.15 15.46 -8.85
CA GLN A 164 -26.80 16.58 -9.73
C GLN A 164 -25.29 16.70 -9.89
N ALA A 165 -24.54 16.60 -8.80
CA ALA A 165 -23.08 16.62 -8.81
C ALA A 165 -22.49 15.45 -9.63
N ILE A 166 -23.14 14.27 -9.58
CA ILE A 166 -22.74 13.10 -10.37
C ILE A 166 -22.91 13.37 -11.87
N VAL A 167 -24.06 13.92 -12.28
CA VAL A 167 -24.32 14.25 -13.69
C VAL A 167 -23.32 15.30 -14.19
N GLU A 168 -23.01 16.31 -13.37
CA GLU A 168 -22.00 17.32 -13.69
C GLU A 168 -20.60 16.68 -13.86
N LEU A 169 -20.21 15.76 -12.99
CA LEU A 169 -18.95 15.02 -13.12
C LEU A 169 -18.92 14.17 -14.39
N VAL A 170 -20.00 13.45 -14.69
CA VAL A 170 -20.10 12.65 -15.92
C VAL A 170 -19.91 13.53 -17.15
N ARG A 171 -20.57 14.69 -17.22
CA ARG A 171 -20.41 15.67 -18.27
C ARG A 171 -18.98 16.20 -18.36
N ASP A 172 -18.45 16.71 -17.26
CA ASP A 172 -17.18 17.43 -17.22
C ASP A 172 -15.99 16.50 -17.46
N GLN A 173 -16.07 15.27 -16.95
CA GLN A 173 -15.07 14.23 -17.18
C GLN A 173 -15.32 13.43 -18.45
N ARG A 174 -16.43 13.67 -19.16
CA ARG A 174 -16.79 12.95 -20.40
C ARG A 174 -16.81 11.43 -20.21
N VAL A 175 -17.46 10.99 -19.14
CA VAL A 175 -17.56 9.58 -18.75
C VAL A 175 -18.40 8.83 -19.77
N GLU A 176 -17.92 7.67 -20.21
CA GLU A 176 -18.60 6.80 -21.18
C GLU A 176 -19.20 5.56 -20.53
N VAL A 177 -18.60 5.09 -19.41
CA VAL A 177 -19.16 4.01 -18.61
C VAL A 177 -19.07 4.40 -17.13
N LEU A 178 -20.21 4.34 -16.44
CA LEU A 178 -20.35 4.67 -15.02
C LEU A 178 -20.87 3.46 -14.26
N ALA A 179 -20.19 3.08 -13.17
CA ALA A 179 -20.65 2.08 -12.22
C ALA A 179 -20.86 2.71 -10.84
N LEU A 180 -22.05 2.56 -10.28
CA LEU A 180 -22.39 3.08 -8.96
C LEU A 180 -22.81 1.95 -8.03
N GLN A 181 -22.35 2.00 -6.78
CA GLN A 181 -22.66 1.04 -5.75
C GLN A 181 -23.55 1.66 -4.68
N GLU A 182 -24.34 0.82 -4.00
CA GLU A 182 -25.35 1.20 -2.99
C GLU A 182 -26.44 2.09 -3.57
N THR A 183 -26.90 1.81 -4.79
CA THR A 183 -27.99 2.53 -5.45
C THR A 183 -29.34 2.07 -4.91
N THR A 184 -30.16 3.03 -4.47
CA THR A 184 -31.56 2.80 -4.10
C THR A 184 -32.50 3.23 -5.23
N GLU A 185 -33.75 2.76 -5.22
CA GLU A 185 -34.75 3.18 -6.22
C GLU A 185 -34.97 4.70 -6.24
N ASP A 186 -35.05 5.32 -5.05
CA ASP A 186 -35.20 6.77 -4.91
C ASP A 186 -34.01 7.53 -5.48
N PHE A 187 -32.78 7.02 -5.22
CA PHE A 187 -31.57 7.62 -5.80
C PHE A 187 -31.54 7.52 -7.33
N VAL A 188 -31.85 6.35 -7.89
CA VAL A 188 -31.89 6.16 -9.36
C VAL A 188 -32.91 7.07 -10.01
N LYS A 189 -34.09 7.21 -9.41
CA LYS A 189 -35.11 8.16 -9.88
C LYS A 189 -34.58 9.59 -9.90
N LYS A 190 -33.95 10.06 -8.82
CA LYS A 190 -33.34 11.40 -8.73
C LYS A 190 -32.19 11.59 -9.72
N LEU A 191 -31.39 10.55 -9.97
CA LEU A 191 -30.30 10.58 -10.96
C LEU A 191 -30.85 10.76 -12.38
N ASN A 192 -31.96 10.09 -12.71
CA ASN A 192 -32.64 10.25 -13.98
C ASN A 192 -33.27 11.67 -14.10
N GLU A 193 -33.92 12.16 -13.03
CA GLU A 193 -34.45 13.53 -12.98
C GLU A 193 -33.35 14.59 -13.12
N ALA A 194 -32.12 14.32 -12.65
CA ALA A 194 -30.94 15.16 -12.84
C ALA A 194 -30.39 15.11 -14.28
N GLY A 195 -30.84 14.17 -15.12
CA GLY A 195 -30.55 14.11 -16.54
C GLY A 195 -29.36 13.22 -16.91
N ILE A 196 -29.06 12.18 -16.16
CA ILE A 196 -27.98 11.22 -16.48
C ILE A 196 -28.17 10.60 -17.87
N GLU A 197 -29.42 10.33 -18.28
CA GLU A 197 -29.77 9.72 -19.56
C GLU A 197 -29.35 10.57 -20.77
N HIS A 198 -29.14 11.87 -20.56
CA HIS A 198 -28.63 12.74 -21.63
C HIS A 198 -27.19 12.41 -22.06
N TYR A 199 -26.41 11.88 -21.13
CA TYR A 199 -25.00 11.51 -21.33
C TYR A 199 -24.79 10.00 -21.44
N LEU A 200 -25.52 9.23 -20.63
CA LEU A 200 -25.41 7.77 -20.52
C LEU A 200 -26.80 7.15 -20.67
N PRO A 201 -27.34 7.06 -21.91
CA PRO A 201 -28.73 6.65 -22.16
C PRO A 201 -28.99 5.15 -21.95
N TYR A 202 -27.97 4.33 -21.86
CA TYR A 202 -28.12 2.89 -21.67
C TYR A 202 -27.72 2.51 -20.25
N ALA A 203 -28.59 1.76 -19.57
CA ALA A 203 -28.35 1.37 -18.19
C ALA A 203 -28.81 -0.05 -17.90
N GLN A 204 -28.07 -0.73 -17.03
CA GLN A 204 -28.49 -1.93 -16.33
C GLN A 204 -28.39 -1.67 -14.84
N VAL A 205 -29.54 -1.61 -14.17
CA VAL A 205 -29.62 -1.19 -12.76
C VAL A 205 -30.37 -2.25 -11.95
N SER A 206 -29.73 -2.71 -10.91
CA SER A 206 -30.30 -3.61 -9.90
C SER A 206 -30.32 -2.88 -8.55
N SER A 207 -31.23 -1.89 -8.43
CA SER A 207 -31.36 -1.09 -7.22
C SER A 207 -31.98 -1.90 -6.08
N SER A 208 -31.63 -1.57 -4.86
CA SER A 208 -32.17 -2.21 -3.65
C SER A 208 -32.05 -1.26 -2.46
N ASP A 209 -32.92 -1.41 -1.50
CA ASP A 209 -32.76 -0.71 -0.23
C ASP A 209 -31.47 -1.14 0.50
N GLY A 210 -30.83 -0.16 1.15
CA GLY A 210 -29.61 -0.40 1.90
C GLY A 210 -28.35 -0.43 1.04
N VAL A 211 -27.56 -1.51 1.11
CA VAL A 211 -26.20 -1.60 0.53
C VAL A 211 -26.11 -2.56 -0.67
N PHE A 212 -27.21 -3.16 -1.09
CA PHE A 212 -27.16 -4.29 -2.03
C PHE A 212 -27.38 -3.88 -3.48
N GLY A 213 -27.89 -2.68 -3.75
CA GLY A 213 -28.18 -2.20 -5.09
C GLY A 213 -26.96 -1.64 -5.79
N ASN A 214 -26.80 -1.97 -7.06
CA ASN A 214 -25.76 -1.42 -7.93
C ASN A 214 -26.33 -1.07 -9.31
N GLY A 215 -25.61 -0.25 -10.07
CA GLY A 215 -25.99 0.12 -11.44
C GLY A 215 -24.79 0.33 -12.34
N LEU A 216 -25.02 0.08 -13.62
CA LEU A 216 -24.09 0.32 -14.71
C LEU A 216 -24.77 1.18 -15.76
N TRP A 217 -24.17 2.30 -16.14
CA TRP A 217 -24.66 3.22 -17.19
C TRP A 217 -23.60 3.34 -18.28
N SER A 218 -24.05 3.47 -19.54
CA SER A 218 -23.15 3.55 -20.70
C SER A 218 -23.63 4.59 -21.72
N ALA A 219 -22.68 5.24 -22.38
CA ALA A 219 -22.93 6.09 -23.54
C ALA A 219 -23.29 5.30 -24.79
N THR A 220 -22.92 4.01 -24.85
CA THR A 220 -23.21 3.10 -25.96
C THR A 220 -24.11 1.96 -25.52
N PRO A 221 -24.81 1.29 -26.46
CA PRO A 221 -25.68 0.16 -26.10
C PRO A 221 -24.97 -0.91 -25.29
N LEU A 222 -25.65 -1.41 -24.25
CA LEU A 222 -25.24 -2.55 -23.47
C LEU A 222 -25.83 -3.82 -24.11
N ALA A 223 -24.98 -4.69 -24.69
CA ALA A 223 -25.38 -6.01 -25.14
C ALA A 223 -25.42 -6.99 -23.95
N ASP A 224 -26.34 -7.94 -24.02
CA ASP A 224 -26.53 -9.00 -23.04
C ASP A 224 -26.53 -8.47 -21.57
N PRO A 225 -27.36 -7.46 -21.23
CA PRO A 225 -27.39 -6.92 -19.89
C PRO A 225 -27.91 -7.97 -18.88
N THR A 226 -27.29 -8.02 -17.70
CA THR A 226 -27.68 -8.94 -16.61
C THR A 226 -27.84 -8.18 -15.31
N ASP A 227 -28.79 -8.62 -14.48
CA ASP A 227 -29.04 -8.05 -13.14
C ASP A 227 -27.91 -8.40 -12.15
N ASP A 228 -27.30 -9.56 -12.34
CA ASP A 228 -26.21 -10.07 -11.52
C ASP A 228 -25.29 -10.98 -12.34
N ASP A 229 -24.13 -10.48 -12.69
CA ASP A 229 -23.16 -11.19 -13.53
C ASP A 229 -22.31 -12.20 -12.73
N VAL A 230 -22.18 -11.99 -11.44
CA VAL A 230 -21.29 -12.76 -10.56
C VAL A 230 -22.05 -13.78 -9.75
N ASN A 231 -23.36 -13.56 -9.51
CA ASN A 231 -24.19 -14.31 -8.58
C ASN A 231 -23.58 -14.30 -7.16
N SER A 232 -23.21 -13.11 -6.73
CA SER A 232 -22.54 -12.90 -5.45
C SER A 232 -23.53 -12.88 -4.28
N SER A 233 -23.10 -13.43 -3.15
CA SER A 233 -23.82 -13.33 -1.89
C SER A 233 -23.78 -11.95 -1.23
N ALA A 234 -22.98 -11.01 -1.78
CA ALA A 234 -22.75 -9.68 -1.20
C ALA A 234 -23.79 -8.65 -1.65
N SER A 235 -24.02 -8.55 -2.96
CA SER A 235 -24.89 -7.57 -3.59
C SER A 235 -25.24 -8.01 -5.01
N PHE A 236 -26.21 -7.35 -5.65
CA PHE A 236 -26.37 -7.47 -7.10
C PHE A 236 -25.15 -6.85 -7.80
N MET A 237 -24.62 -7.55 -8.81
CA MET A 237 -23.47 -7.08 -9.60
C MET A 237 -23.86 -7.01 -11.07
N PRO A 238 -24.64 -6.01 -11.48
CA PRO A 238 -25.11 -5.90 -12.86
C PRO A 238 -23.97 -5.74 -13.84
N GLY A 239 -24.14 -6.37 -14.99
CA GLY A 239 -23.18 -6.35 -16.08
C GLY A 239 -23.81 -6.05 -17.44
N GLY A 240 -22.97 -5.64 -18.39
CA GLY A 240 -23.35 -5.42 -19.78
C GLY A 240 -22.12 -5.33 -20.67
N THR A 241 -22.24 -5.75 -21.91
CA THR A 241 -21.15 -5.76 -22.89
C THR A 241 -21.20 -4.50 -23.73
N VAL A 242 -20.08 -3.80 -23.81
CA VAL A 242 -19.87 -2.59 -24.64
C VAL A 242 -18.97 -2.94 -25.81
N ASP A 243 -19.33 -2.50 -27.02
CA ASP A 243 -18.43 -2.55 -28.16
C ASP A 243 -17.46 -1.37 -28.09
N MET A 244 -16.17 -1.66 -27.97
CA MET A 244 -15.09 -0.69 -27.95
C MET A 244 -14.21 -0.89 -29.20
N GLY A 245 -14.56 -0.19 -30.28
CA GLY A 245 -13.83 -0.26 -31.54
C GLY A 245 -13.78 -1.67 -32.16
N GLY A 246 -14.86 -2.41 -32.07
CA GLY A 246 -14.99 -3.81 -32.53
C GLY A 246 -14.52 -4.86 -31.51
N GLN A 247 -14.15 -4.45 -30.31
CA GLN A 247 -13.83 -5.35 -29.20
C GLN A 247 -14.97 -5.37 -28.19
N GLN A 248 -15.49 -6.56 -27.90
CA GLN A 248 -16.54 -6.74 -26.92
C GLN A 248 -15.92 -6.80 -25.52
N ILE A 249 -16.26 -5.83 -24.66
CA ILE A 249 -15.77 -5.72 -23.28
C ILE A 249 -16.95 -5.82 -22.33
N ARG A 250 -16.91 -6.78 -21.43
CA ARG A 250 -17.91 -6.95 -20.38
C ARG A 250 -17.59 -6.06 -19.20
N PHE A 251 -18.42 -5.07 -18.93
CA PHE A 251 -18.35 -4.22 -17.74
C PHE A 251 -19.27 -4.79 -16.67
N VAL A 252 -18.78 -4.82 -15.42
CA VAL A 252 -19.55 -5.31 -14.27
C VAL A 252 -19.39 -4.31 -13.12
N SER A 253 -20.52 -3.83 -12.56
CA SER A 253 -20.52 -3.00 -11.36
C SER A 253 -20.41 -3.89 -10.12
N VAL A 254 -19.32 -3.78 -9.38
CA VAL A 254 -18.96 -4.67 -8.28
C VAL A 254 -19.14 -4.00 -6.93
N HIS A 255 -19.75 -4.71 -5.97
CA HIS A 255 -19.74 -4.31 -4.57
C HIS A 255 -19.65 -5.54 -3.67
N THR A 256 -18.49 -5.78 -3.08
CA THR A 256 -18.28 -6.88 -2.15
C THR A 256 -18.72 -6.52 -0.73
N THR A 257 -18.88 -7.51 0.11
CA THR A 257 -19.21 -7.29 1.54
C THR A 257 -18.09 -6.47 2.21
N ALA A 258 -18.45 -5.50 3.07
CA ALA A 258 -17.48 -4.77 3.85
C ALA A 258 -16.87 -5.64 4.98
N PRO A 259 -15.57 -5.57 5.27
CA PRO A 259 -14.92 -6.31 6.36
C PRO A 259 -15.15 -5.64 7.72
N VAL A 260 -16.40 -5.64 8.18
CA VAL A 260 -16.83 -5.10 9.47
C VAL A 260 -17.07 -6.20 10.50
N PRO A 261 -17.17 -5.88 11.82
CA PRO A 261 -17.45 -6.87 12.85
C PRO A 261 -18.65 -7.75 12.54
N GLY A 262 -18.45 -9.06 12.56
CA GLY A 262 -19.45 -10.07 12.23
C GLY A 262 -19.49 -10.50 10.75
N TYR A 263 -18.82 -9.77 9.84
CA TYR A 263 -18.88 -10.03 8.40
C TYR A 263 -17.54 -10.41 7.76
N TRP A 264 -16.51 -10.73 8.56
CA TRP A 264 -15.17 -11.05 8.05
C TRP A 264 -15.15 -12.20 7.03
N ARG A 265 -15.89 -13.28 7.30
CA ARG A 265 -16.01 -14.44 6.40
C ARG A 265 -16.82 -14.12 5.16
N GLN A 266 -17.88 -13.34 5.28
CA GLN A 266 -18.70 -12.91 4.15
C GLN A 266 -17.89 -12.01 3.21
N TRP A 267 -17.05 -11.12 3.77
CA TRP A 267 -16.11 -10.33 3.01
C TRP A 267 -15.19 -11.21 2.14
N LYS A 268 -14.50 -12.17 2.75
CA LYS A 268 -13.63 -13.08 1.99
C LYS A 268 -14.41 -13.86 0.95
N ARG A 269 -15.58 -14.41 1.32
CA ARG A 269 -16.44 -15.18 0.41
C ARG A 269 -16.81 -14.38 -0.83
N SER A 270 -17.19 -13.11 -0.69
CA SER A 270 -17.56 -12.28 -1.84
C SER A 270 -16.39 -12.03 -2.81
N LEU A 271 -15.16 -11.98 -2.32
CA LEU A 271 -13.97 -11.94 -3.16
C LEU A 271 -13.67 -13.31 -3.82
N ASP A 272 -13.89 -14.41 -3.12
CA ASP A 272 -13.74 -15.76 -3.69
C ASP A 272 -14.77 -15.99 -4.81
N GLU A 273 -16.02 -15.53 -4.65
CA GLU A 273 -17.08 -15.59 -5.66
C GLU A 273 -16.69 -14.81 -6.94
N LEU A 274 -16.14 -13.60 -6.79
CA LEU A 274 -15.53 -12.87 -7.91
C LEU A 274 -14.38 -13.66 -8.56
N GLY A 275 -13.60 -14.40 -7.80
CA GLY A 275 -12.50 -15.22 -8.28
C GLY A 275 -12.94 -16.27 -9.30
N LEU A 276 -14.20 -16.73 -9.25
CA LEU A 276 -14.75 -17.70 -10.22
C LEU A 276 -14.85 -17.11 -11.63
N MET A 277 -14.94 -15.78 -11.76
CA MET A 277 -14.99 -15.11 -13.05
C MET A 277 -13.70 -15.29 -13.88
N ARG A 278 -12.61 -15.76 -13.27
CA ARG A 278 -11.37 -16.10 -13.99
C ARG A 278 -11.54 -17.29 -14.94
N GLU A 279 -12.52 -18.14 -14.70
CA GLU A 279 -12.79 -19.31 -15.52
C GLU A 279 -13.45 -18.96 -16.87
N HIS A 280 -14.07 -17.81 -17.01
CA HIS A 280 -14.73 -17.33 -18.23
C HIS A 280 -13.70 -16.74 -19.21
N THR A 281 -12.82 -17.59 -19.74
CA THR A 281 -11.63 -17.16 -20.52
C THR A 281 -11.92 -16.55 -21.89
N ASP A 282 -13.13 -16.73 -22.40
CA ASP A 282 -13.63 -16.18 -23.66
C ASP A 282 -14.15 -14.73 -23.54
N THR A 283 -14.36 -14.25 -22.30
CA THR A 283 -14.93 -12.93 -22.01
C THR A 283 -13.86 -11.99 -21.47
N ARG A 284 -13.74 -10.79 -22.02
CA ARG A 284 -12.89 -9.72 -21.51
C ARG A 284 -13.67 -8.89 -20.51
N TYR A 285 -13.26 -8.90 -19.26
CA TYR A 285 -13.92 -8.17 -18.19
C TYR A 285 -13.21 -6.88 -17.80
N ILE A 286 -14.02 -5.86 -17.46
CA ILE A 286 -13.65 -4.73 -16.62
C ILE A 286 -14.58 -4.70 -15.41
N PHE A 287 -14.06 -5.02 -14.26
CA PHE A 287 -14.77 -4.92 -12.99
C PHE A 287 -14.55 -3.53 -12.41
N MET A 288 -15.64 -2.83 -12.14
CA MET A 288 -15.63 -1.46 -11.61
C MET A 288 -16.43 -1.41 -10.32
N GLY A 289 -15.84 -0.92 -9.24
CA GLY A 289 -16.64 -0.78 -8.04
C GLY A 289 -15.88 -0.77 -6.73
N ASP A 290 -16.64 -1.03 -5.66
CA ASP A 290 -16.16 -1.10 -4.30
C ASP A 290 -15.87 -2.55 -3.90
N PHE A 291 -14.62 -2.94 -4.02
CA PHE A 291 -14.16 -4.27 -3.62
C PHE A 291 -14.00 -4.43 -2.10
N ASN A 292 -14.19 -3.37 -1.33
CA ASN A 292 -13.94 -3.37 0.11
C ASN A 292 -12.60 -4.02 0.48
N ALA A 293 -11.65 -3.93 -0.42
CA ALA A 293 -10.32 -4.51 -0.33
C ALA A 293 -9.29 -3.58 -0.99
N THR A 294 -8.06 -3.72 -0.57
CA THR A 294 -6.90 -3.12 -1.23
C THR A 294 -6.05 -4.21 -1.85
N TYR A 295 -5.13 -3.86 -2.73
CA TYR A 295 -4.16 -4.81 -3.29
C TYR A 295 -3.32 -5.52 -2.21
N ASP A 296 -3.23 -4.98 -1.00
CA ASP A 296 -2.50 -5.61 0.09
C ASP A 296 -3.22 -6.85 0.67
N HIS A 297 -4.53 -7.01 0.42
CA HIS A 297 -5.27 -8.20 0.83
C HIS A 297 -4.97 -9.41 -0.06
N THR A 298 -4.62 -10.54 0.56
CA THR A 298 -4.42 -11.80 -0.16
C THR A 298 -5.68 -12.26 -0.91
N PRO A 299 -6.90 -12.22 -0.32
CA PRO A 299 -8.12 -12.58 -1.07
C PRO A 299 -8.34 -11.74 -2.34
N PHE A 300 -7.97 -10.45 -2.33
CA PHE A 300 -8.07 -9.60 -3.52
C PHE A 300 -7.02 -9.98 -4.58
N ARG A 301 -5.78 -10.27 -4.17
CA ARG A 301 -4.76 -10.76 -5.10
C ARG A 301 -5.11 -12.14 -5.66
N ASP A 302 -5.73 -13.00 -4.86
CA ASP A 302 -6.21 -14.31 -5.31
C ASP A 302 -7.34 -14.16 -6.33
N PHE A 303 -8.24 -13.16 -6.16
CA PHE A 303 -9.22 -12.80 -7.18
C PHE A 303 -8.54 -12.39 -8.50
N LEU A 304 -7.52 -11.54 -8.44
CA LEU A 304 -6.79 -11.13 -9.65
C LEU A 304 -6.11 -12.33 -10.34
N GLY A 305 -5.44 -13.18 -9.55
CA GLY A 305 -4.67 -14.32 -10.07
C GLY A 305 -3.69 -13.88 -11.15
N ASP A 306 -3.57 -14.72 -12.19
CA ASP A 306 -2.73 -14.46 -13.37
C ASP A 306 -3.51 -13.79 -14.52
N ARG A 307 -4.82 -13.51 -14.33
CA ARG A 307 -5.70 -13.06 -15.40
C ARG A 307 -6.08 -11.60 -15.34
N PHE A 308 -6.34 -11.09 -14.15
CA PHE A 308 -6.78 -9.72 -13.95
C PHE A 308 -5.65 -8.86 -13.39
N VAL A 309 -5.69 -7.59 -13.72
CA VAL A 309 -4.74 -6.60 -13.21
C VAL A 309 -5.49 -5.50 -12.46
N ASP A 310 -4.86 -4.96 -11.44
CA ASP A 310 -5.36 -3.77 -10.75
C ASP A 310 -4.88 -2.54 -11.50
N ALA A 311 -5.82 -1.82 -12.12
CA ALA A 311 -5.52 -0.64 -12.93
C ALA A 311 -4.72 0.44 -12.17
N ALA A 312 -4.88 0.54 -10.84
CA ALA A 312 -4.10 1.49 -10.03
C ALA A 312 -2.60 1.16 -9.97
N ARG A 313 -2.20 -0.05 -10.38
CA ARG A 313 -0.79 -0.47 -10.43
C ARG A 313 -0.17 -0.39 -11.82
N GLU A 314 -1.01 -0.25 -12.85
CA GLU A 314 -0.59 -0.18 -14.24
C GLU A 314 -0.55 1.25 -14.78
N SER A 315 -1.00 2.22 -13.96
CA SER A 315 -1.11 3.65 -14.35
C SER A 315 0.14 4.46 -14.01
#